data_e2ae7a166451d61d6b8a5e7974ef0712
#
_entry.id   e2ae7a166451d61d6b8a5e7974ef0712
#
_cell.length_a   1.000
_cell.length_b   1.000
_cell.length_c   1.000
_cell.angle_alpha   90.00
_cell.angle_beta   90.00
_cell.angle_gamma   90.00
#
_symmetry.space_group_name_H-M   'P 1'
#
loop_
_entity.id
_entity.type
_entity.pdbx_description
1 polymer ?
#
loop_
_entity_poly.entity_id
_entity_poly.type
_entity_poly.pdbx_seq_one_letter_code
_entity_poly.pdbx_strand_id
1 'polypeptide(L)'
;MNNNIDAIDLEDELYEHFRFEVPKGQASLRIDKYLMSLIQNATRNKIQTAATEGNIFVNDAIVKSNYKVKSNDVVRVMLTHPPYENHIIPENIPLDIVYEDDTLLLINKLPGMVVHPGHGNYTGTLVHALAYHFDNLPMNSSERPGLVHRIDKDTSGLLVIAKTEAAMTHLAKQFEAKTSEREYVALVWGNVVEDKGTIEGNLARHLKDRMQMAVFADQEIGKPAVTHYKVLE
;
A
#
# COMPACT_ATOMS: atom_id res chain seq x y z
N MET A 1 23.50 -32.81 -24.67
CA MET A 1 22.55 -33.01 -23.53
C MET A 1 21.80 -31.70 -23.39
N ASN A 2 20.59 -31.67 -23.93
CA ASN A 2 19.72 -30.48 -23.92
C ASN A 2 19.02 -30.43 -22.55
N ASN A 3 19.33 -29.44 -21.76
CA ASN A 3 18.50 -29.12 -20.61
C ASN A 3 17.42 -28.13 -21.08
N ASN A 4 16.26 -28.66 -21.45
CA ASN A 4 15.02 -27.91 -21.45
C ASN A 4 14.66 -27.63 -19.99
N ILE A 5 14.80 -26.39 -19.58
CA ILE A 5 14.11 -25.86 -18.40
C ILE A 5 12.71 -25.56 -18.90
N ASP A 6 11.76 -26.40 -18.53
CA ASP A 6 10.34 -26.17 -18.76
C ASP A 6 10.00 -24.82 -18.14
N ALA A 7 9.58 -23.89 -18.99
CA ALA A 7 8.92 -22.67 -18.57
C ALA A 7 7.64 -23.13 -17.82
N ILE A 8 7.61 -22.93 -16.51
CA ILE A 8 6.39 -23.05 -15.74
C ILE A 8 5.49 -21.91 -16.25
N ASP A 9 4.48 -22.26 -17.05
CA ASP A 9 3.33 -21.40 -17.32
C ASP A 9 2.68 -21.13 -15.96
N LEU A 10 3.03 -20.02 -15.35
CA LEU A 10 2.22 -19.39 -14.33
C LEU A 10 0.98 -18.88 -15.08
N GLU A 11 -0.04 -19.72 -15.24
CA GLU A 11 -1.39 -19.24 -15.51
C GLU A 11 -1.67 -18.20 -14.41
N ASP A 12 -1.92 -16.96 -14.83
CA ASP A 12 -2.26 -15.87 -13.91
C ASP A 12 -3.54 -16.27 -13.16
N GLU A 13 -3.37 -16.78 -11.96
CA GLU A 13 -4.47 -17.22 -11.12
C GLU A 13 -5.32 -16.00 -10.75
N LEU A 14 -6.57 -15.97 -11.23
CA LEU A 14 -7.51 -14.89 -10.98
C LEU A 14 -8.26 -15.15 -9.66
N TYR A 15 -8.21 -14.16 -8.77
CA TYR A 15 -8.89 -14.20 -7.47
C TYR A 15 -10.18 -13.39 -7.50
N GLU A 16 -11.27 -13.93 -6.93
CA GLU A 16 -12.55 -13.22 -6.80
C GLU A 16 -12.46 -12.14 -5.73
N HIS A 17 -12.52 -10.85 -6.14
CA HIS A 17 -12.48 -9.69 -5.28
C HIS A 17 -13.87 -9.22 -4.85
N PHE A 18 -14.82 -9.29 -5.75
CA PHE A 18 -16.19 -8.91 -5.49
C PHE A 18 -17.15 -9.84 -6.21
N ARG A 19 -18.24 -10.17 -5.52
CA ARG A 19 -19.36 -10.94 -6.05
C ARG A 19 -20.67 -10.25 -5.71
N PHE A 20 -21.49 -10.00 -6.71
CA PHE A 20 -22.80 -9.37 -6.56
C PHE A 20 -23.85 -10.17 -7.32
N GLU A 21 -24.97 -10.41 -6.66
CA GLU A 21 -26.16 -10.92 -7.32
C GLU A 21 -27.08 -9.72 -7.63
N VAL A 22 -27.46 -9.56 -8.91
CA VAL A 22 -28.31 -8.46 -9.34
C VAL A 22 -29.75 -8.70 -8.86
N PRO A 23 -30.32 -7.81 -8.02
CA PRO A 23 -31.64 -8.02 -7.44
C PRO A 23 -32.74 -8.15 -8.48
N LYS A 24 -33.81 -8.89 -8.14
CA LYS A 24 -35.03 -8.91 -8.92
C LYS A 24 -35.62 -7.50 -8.98
N GLY A 25 -35.96 -7.04 -10.19
CA GLY A 25 -36.48 -5.68 -10.39
C GLY A 25 -35.43 -4.60 -10.61
N GLN A 26 -34.14 -4.95 -10.60
CA GLN A 26 -33.10 -4.02 -11.00
C GLN A 26 -33.31 -3.53 -12.43
N ALA A 27 -33.43 -2.22 -12.61
CA ALA A 27 -33.50 -1.60 -13.92
C ALA A 27 -32.20 -1.89 -14.72
N SER A 28 -32.34 -2.12 -16.01
CA SER A 28 -31.20 -2.39 -16.87
C SER A 28 -30.20 -1.23 -16.84
N LEU A 29 -29.04 -1.45 -16.25
CA LEU A 29 -27.98 -0.47 -16.06
C LEU A 29 -26.68 -1.02 -16.65
N ARG A 30 -25.84 -0.15 -17.22
CA ARG A 30 -24.50 -0.56 -17.67
C ARG A 30 -23.68 -1.04 -16.48
N ILE A 31 -22.91 -2.12 -16.68
CA ILE A 31 -22.12 -2.75 -15.61
C ILE A 31 -21.08 -1.81 -15.00
N ASP A 32 -20.51 -0.87 -15.79
CA ASP A 32 -19.58 0.13 -15.29
C ASP A 32 -20.26 1.08 -14.28
N LYS A 33 -21.51 1.45 -14.50
CA LYS A 33 -22.29 2.27 -13.55
C LYS A 33 -22.78 1.43 -12.35
N TYR A 34 -23.19 0.19 -12.59
CA TYR A 34 -23.66 -0.71 -11.55
C TYR A 34 -22.56 -1.00 -10.53
N LEU A 35 -21.37 -1.41 -10.97
CA LEU A 35 -20.24 -1.68 -10.10
C LEU A 35 -19.74 -0.42 -9.38
N MET A 36 -19.75 0.74 -10.04
CA MET A 36 -19.37 2.00 -9.39
C MET A 36 -20.28 2.38 -8.22
N SER A 37 -21.55 1.96 -8.24
CA SER A 37 -22.48 2.23 -7.12
C SER A 37 -22.31 1.26 -5.95
N LEU A 38 -21.65 0.11 -6.15
CA LEU A 38 -21.51 -0.95 -5.14
C LEU A 38 -20.09 -1.02 -4.54
N ILE A 39 -19.06 -0.69 -5.31
CA ILE A 39 -17.68 -0.81 -4.87
C ILE A 39 -17.17 0.55 -4.39
N GLN A 40 -16.85 0.64 -3.11
CA GLN A 40 -16.32 1.85 -2.51
C GLN A 40 -15.01 2.28 -3.18
N ASN A 41 -14.85 3.56 -3.46
CA ASN A 41 -13.68 4.15 -4.13
C ASN A 41 -13.40 3.64 -5.57
N ALA A 42 -14.33 2.90 -6.18
CA ALA A 42 -14.24 2.55 -7.59
C ALA A 42 -14.57 3.76 -8.47
N THR A 43 -13.71 4.02 -9.45
CA THR A 43 -13.99 5.02 -10.48
C THR A 43 -14.42 4.33 -11.78
N ARG A 44 -15.17 5.04 -12.60
CA ARG A 44 -15.62 4.51 -13.89
C ARG A 44 -14.45 4.03 -14.75
N ASN A 45 -13.35 4.77 -14.77
CA ASN A 45 -12.16 4.40 -15.54
C ASN A 45 -11.55 3.08 -15.05
N LYS A 46 -11.42 2.88 -13.72
CA LYS A 46 -10.92 1.62 -13.16
C LYS A 46 -11.77 0.43 -13.58
N ILE A 47 -13.11 0.57 -13.53
CA ILE A 47 -14.02 -0.51 -13.93
C ILE A 47 -13.92 -0.77 -15.43
N GLN A 48 -13.79 0.26 -16.25
CA GLN A 48 -13.64 0.10 -17.70
C GLN A 48 -12.31 -0.57 -18.06
N THR A 49 -11.23 -0.23 -17.39
CA THR A 49 -9.93 -0.91 -17.53
C THR A 49 -10.05 -2.38 -17.15
N ALA A 50 -10.60 -2.70 -15.98
CA ALA A 50 -10.81 -4.08 -15.55
C ALA A 50 -11.67 -4.89 -16.54
N ALA A 51 -12.70 -4.28 -17.12
CA ALA A 51 -13.50 -4.95 -18.16
C ALA A 51 -12.73 -5.18 -19.46
N THR A 52 -11.81 -4.28 -19.82
CA THR A 52 -10.96 -4.41 -21.02
C THR A 52 -9.90 -5.50 -20.84
N GLU A 53 -9.39 -5.64 -19.63
CA GLU A 53 -8.43 -6.67 -19.22
C GLU A 53 -9.07 -8.05 -18.98
N GLY A 54 -10.40 -8.17 -19.17
CA GLY A 54 -11.12 -9.44 -18.99
C GLY A 54 -11.42 -9.80 -17.54
N ASN A 55 -11.31 -8.86 -16.62
CA ASN A 55 -11.42 -9.07 -15.17
C ASN A 55 -12.87 -8.96 -14.64
N ILE A 56 -13.86 -8.71 -15.49
CA ILE A 56 -15.27 -8.63 -15.10
C ILE A 56 -16.05 -9.76 -15.76
N PHE A 57 -16.68 -10.58 -14.94
CA PHE A 57 -17.48 -11.74 -15.35
C PHE A 57 -18.95 -11.52 -14.99
N VAL A 58 -19.82 -12.00 -15.86
CA VAL A 58 -21.27 -12.14 -15.58
C VAL A 58 -21.69 -13.55 -15.96
N ASN A 59 -22.24 -14.30 -15.01
CA ASN A 59 -22.63 -15.69 -15.20
C ASN A 59 -21.51 -16.52 -15.83
N ASP A 60 -20.28 -16.35 -15.27
CA ASP A 60 -19.04 -17.01 -15.69
C ASP A 60 -18.48 -16.62 -17.07
N ALA A 61 -19.07 -15.65 -17.76
CA ALA A 61 -18.58 -15.12 -19.02
C ALA A 61 -17.97 -13.72 -18.86
N ILE A 62 -16.81 -13.48 -19.50
CA ILE A 62 -16.17 -12.15 -19.55
C ILE A 62 -17.08 -11.18 -20.30
N VAL A 63 -17.29 -9.98 -19.73
CA VAL A 63 -18.14 -8.97 -20.34
C VAL A 63 -17.42 -7.64 -20.56
N LYS A 64 -17.86 -6.87 -21.54
CA LYS A 64 -17.39 -5.50 -21.79
C LYS A 64 -18.04 -4.51 -20.83
N SER A 65 -17.42 -3.36 -20.62
CA SER A 65 -17.88 -2.30 -19.70
C SER A 65 -19.26 -1.73 -20.03
N ASN A 66 -19.78 -1.94 -21.25
CA ASN A 66 -21.09 -1.51 -21.67
C ASN A 66 -22.19 -2.58 -21.53
N TYR A 67 -21.85 -3.77 -21.00
CA TYR A 67 -22.84 -4.81 -20.71
C TYR A 67 -23.95 -4.23 -19.83
N LYS A 68 -25.20 -4.57 -20.11
CA LYS A 68 -26.37 -4.15 -19.32
C LYS A 68 -26.76 -5.27 -18.39
N VAL A 69 -26.60 -5.06 -17.09
CA VAL A 69 -26.99 -6.05 -16.07
C VAL A 69 -28.48 -6.37 -16.14
N LYS A 70 -28.80 -7.63 -15.88
CA LYS A 70 -30.17 -8.18 -15.83
C LYS A 70 -30.44 -8.74 -14.45
N SER A 71 -31.70 -8.81 -14.06
CA SER A 71 -32.09 -9.47 -12.81
C SER A 71 -31.57 -10.89 -12.73
N ASN A 72 -31.04 -11.27 -11.56
CA ASN A 72 -30.39 -12.54 -11.25
C ASN A 72 -29.04 -12.78 -11.97
N ASP A 73 -28.46 -11.79 -12.63
CA ASP A 73 -27.06 -11.91 -13.05
C ASP A 73 -26.16 -12.04 -11.83
N VAL A 74 -25.16 -12.90 -11.91
CA VAL A 74 -24.05 -13.02 -10.95
C VAL A 74 -22.86 -12.30 -11.55
N VAL A 75 -22.53 -11.13 -10.98
CA VAL A 75 -21.42 -10.29 -11.41
C VAL A 75 -20.22 -10.57 -10.52
N ARG A 76 -19.06 -10.91 -11.11
CA ARG A 76 -17.80 -11.11 -10.38
C ARG A 76 -16.71 -10.19 -10.92
N VAL A 77 -15.91 -9.65 -10.02
CA VAL A 77 -14.68 -8.92 -10.37
C VAL A 77 -13.52 -9.76 -9.90
N MET A 78 -12.70 -10.18 -10.85
CA MET A 78 -11.53 -11.04 -10.64
C MET A 78 -10.28 -10.20 -10.87
N LEU A 79 -9.23 -10.38 -10.06
CA LEU A 79 -7.94 -9.72 -10.24
C LEU A 79 -6.81 -10.74 -10.11
N THR A 80 -5.64 -10.42 -10.65
CA THR A 80 -4.44 -11.29 -10.63
C THR A 80 -3.75 -11.37 -9.26
N HIS A 81 -4.28 -10.72 -8.24
CA HIS A 81 -3.78 -10.77 -6.87
C HIS A 81 -4.94 -11.12 -5.93
N PRO A 82 -4.69 -11.78 -4.81
CA PRO A 82 -5.74 -12.12 -3.86
C PRO A 82 -6.47 -10.87 -3.34
N PRO A 83 -7.75 -10.98 -2.94
CA PRO A 83 -8.47 -9.90 -2.29
C PRO A 83 -7.65 -9.38 -1.12
N TYR A 84 -7.52 -8.06 -1.05
CA TYR A 84 -6.92 -7.42 0.11
C TYR A 84 -7.95 -7.50 1.26
N GLU A 85 -8.05 -8.68 1.86
CA GLU A 85 -8.59 -8.80 3.19
C GLU A 85 -7.54 -8.21 4.12
N ASN A 86 -7.95 -7.40 5.08
CA ASN A 86 -7.06 -6.77 6.08
C ASN A 86 -6.38 -7.81 7.00
N HIS A 87 -6.34 -9.08 6.60
CA HIS A 87 -5.68 -10.14 7.32
C HIS A 87 -4.22 -10.21 6.92
N ILE A 88 -3.38 -9.71 7.81
CA ILE A 88 -1.94 -9.89 7.71
C ILE A 88 -1.65 -11.36 8.00
N ILE A 89 -1.28 -12.10 6.96
CA ILE A 89 -0.89 -13.50 7.09
C ILE A 89 0.56 -13.52 7.59
N PRO A 90 0.86 -14.17 8.75
CA PRO A 90 2.22 -14.25 9.26
C PRO A 90 3.18 -14.94 8.27
N GLU A 91 4.32 -14.31 8.00
CA GLU A 91 5.36 -14.85 7.14
C GLU A 91 6.69 -14.93 7.88
N ASN A 92 7.39 -16.07 7.77
CA ASN A 92 8.71 -16.27 8.37
C ASN A 92 9.80 -15.50 7.60
N ILE A 93 9.82 -14.19 7.80
CA ILE A 93 10.81 -13.28 7.20
C ILE A 93 11.76 -12.84 8.32
N PRO A 94 13.09 -13.03 8.17
CA PRO A 94 14.07 -12.60 9.18
C PRO A 94 13.99 -11.10 9.44
N LEU A 95 14.05 -10.70 10.71
CA LEU A 95 14.12 -9.32 11.15
C LEU A 95 15.51 -9.02 11.72
N ASP A 96 16.12 -7.93 11.27
CA ASP A 96 17.35 -7.39 11.85
C ASP A 96 17.00 -6.52 13.07
N ILE A 97 16.91 -7.16 14.24
CA ILE A 97 16.53 -6.54 15.51
C ILE A 97 17.77 -5.89 16.14
N VAL A 98 17.75 -4.57 16.25
CA VAL A 98 18.85 -3.79 16.83
C VAL A 98 18.69 -3.62 18.35
N TYR A 99 17.45 -3.51 18.81
CA TYR A 99 17.11 -3.38 20.23
C TYR A 99 15.69 -3.90 20.46
N GLU A 100 15.48 -4.51 21.60
CA GLU A 100 14.16 -4.96 22.05
C GLU A 100 14.05 -4.90 23.57
N ASP A 101 12.90 -4.42 24.07
CA ASP A 101 12.48 -4.53 25.47
C ASP A 101 11.00 -4.95 25.55
N ASP A 102 10.39 -4.84 26.71
CA ASP A 102 8.98 -5.21 26.94
C ASP A 102 8.00 -4.26 26.25
N THR A 103 8.40 -3.07 25.85
CA THR A 103 7.54 -1.97 25.39
C THR A 103 7.72 -1.65 23.90
N LEU A 104 8.92 -1.76 23.38
CA LEU A 104 9.26 -1.42 22.00
C LEU A 104 10.34 -2.32 21.40
N LEU A 105 10.44 -2.24 20.08
CA LEU A 105 11.42 -2.94 19.25
C LEU A 105 12.00 -1.95 18.24
N LEU A 106 13.33 -1.98 18.03
CA LEU A 106 14.00 -1.27 16.96
C LEU A 106 14.48 -2.27 15.92
N ILE A 107 14.07 -2.05 14.68
CA ILE A 107 14.44 -2.88 13.53
C ILE A 107 15.26 -2.05 12.56
N ASN A 108 16.37 -2.61 12.07
CA ASN A 108 17.08 -2.09 10.91
C ASN A 108 16.43 -2.66 9.63
N LYS A 109 15.51 -1.92 9.05
CA LYS A 109 14.82 -2.36 7.83
C LYS A 109 15.78 -2.40 6.65
N LEU A 110 15.81 -3.50 5.94
CA LEU A 110 16.58 -3.62 4.69
C LEU A 110 15.90 -2.83 3.54
N PRO A 111 16.68 -2.35 2.55
CA PRO A 111 16.11 -1.80 1.32
C PRO A 111 15.36 -2.89 0.55
N GLY A 112 14.36 -2.50 -0.24
CA GLY A 112 13.49 -3.42 -0.98
C GLY A 112 12.28 -3.93 -0.19
N MET A 113 12.32 -3.91 1.15
CA MET A 113 11.20 -4.33 2.01
C MET A 113 10.17 -3.20 2.17
N VAL A 114 8.92 -3.47 1.84
CA VAL A 114 7.79 -2.57 2.13
C VAL A 114 7.35 -2.74 3.58
N VAL A 115 7.00 -1.65 4.23
CA VAL A 115 6.59 -1.69 5.65
C VAL A 115 5.21 -2.30 5.83
N HIS A 116 4.24 -1.91 5.00
CA HIS A 116 2.85 -2.37 5.09
C HIS A 116 2.30 -2.67 3.70
N PRO A 117 1.47 -3.69 3.51
CA PRO A 117 0.91 -4.04 2.22
C PRO A 117 0.30 -2.85 1.47
N GLY A 118 0.43 -2.87 0.16
CA GLY A 118 -0.09 -1.85 -0.72
C GLY A 118 -0.01 -2.30 -2.17
N HIS A 119 -0.42 -1.45 -3.09
CA HIS A 119 -0.46 -1.77 -4.52
C HIS A 119 0.86 -2.37 -5.03
N GLY A 120 0.78 -3.58 -5.59
CA GLY A 120 1.94 -4.33 -6.09
C GLY A 120 2.85 -4.95 -5.03
N ASN A 121 2.51 -4.87 -3.73
CA ASN A 121 3.28 -5.46 -2.62
C ASN A 121 2.30 -5.94 -1.54
N TYR A 122 1.62 -7.05 -1.80
CA TYR A 122 0.56 -7.56 -0.93
C TYR A 122 1.08 -8.50 0.17
N THR A 123 2.24 -9.12 -0.05
CA THR A 123 2.93 -10.07 0.82
C THR A 123 4.39 -9.64 1.01
N GLY A 124 5.17 -10.34 1.82
CA GLY A 124 6.59 -10.07 1.99
C GLY A 124 6.91 -8.74 2.68
N THR A 125 5.97 -8.15 3.41
CA THR A 125 6.16 -6.85 4.06
C THR A 125 6.59 -6.99 5.51
N LEU A 126 7.09 -5.90 6.10
CA LEU A 126 7.51 -5.88 7.49
C LEU A 126 6.39 -6.32 8.45
N VAL A 127 5.13 -5.93 8.19
CA VAL A 127 4.02 -6.34 9.09
C VAL A 127 3.73 -7.85 9.02
N HIS A 128 3.99 -8.52 7.90
CA HIS A 128 3.88 -9.98 7.82
C HIS A 128 4.97 -10.67 8.65
N ALA A 129 6.20 -10.13 8.62
CA ALA A 129 7.28 -10.60 9.47
C ALA A 129 6.97 -10.35 10.96
N LEU A 130 6.48 -9.17 11.32
CA LEU A 130 6.08 -8.83 12.68
C LEU A 130 4.96 -9.75 13.20
N ALA A 131 3.96 -10.05 12.36
CA ALA A 131 2.89 -10.97 12.73
C ALA A 131 3.37 -12.40 12.94
N TYR A 132 4.46 -12.82 12.31
CA TYR A 132 5.08 -14.12 12.54
C TYR A 132 5.91 -14.17 13.83
N HIS A 133 6.65 -13.09 14.12
CA HIS A 133 7.55 -13.04 15.28
C HIS A 133 6.86 -12.70 16.60
N PHE A 134 5.65 -12.11 16.55
CA PHE A 134 4.94 -11.62 17.73
C PHE A 134 3.45 -11.98 17.67
N ASP A 135 2.96 -12.70 18.69
CA ASP A 135 1.56 -13.15 18.76
C ASP A 135 0.59 -11.98 18.98
N ASN A 136 1.01 -10.94 19.69
CA ASN A 136 0.12 -9.85 20.12
C ASN A 136 0.83 -8.49 20.04
N LEU A 137 0.72 -7.83 18.89
CA LEU A 137 1.11 -6.43 18.76
C LEU A 137 -0.11 -5.51 18.85
N PRO A 138 0.02 -4.33 19.48
CA PRO A 138 -1.07 -3.36 19.54
C PRO A 138 -1.44 -2.91 18.12
N MET A 139 -2.74 -2.77 17.86
CA MET A 139 -3.27 -2.38 16.55
C MET A 139 -3.69 -0.91 16.56
N ASN A 140 -3.27 -0.14 15.58
CA ASN A 140 -3.82 1.19 15.38
C ASN A 140 -5.13 1.15 14.57
N SER A 141 -5.81 2.29 14.43
CA SER A 141 -7.07 2.44 13.68
C SER A 141 -6.98 2.05 12.19
N SER A 142 -5.77 1.85 11.68
CA SER A 142 -5.51 1.43 10.30
C SER A 142 -5.07 -0.03 10.20
N GLU A 143 -5.31 -0.83 11.24
CA GLU A 143 -4.96 -2.26 11.34
C GLU A 143 -3.46 -2.53 11.08
N ARG A 144 -2.59 -1.65 11.59
CA ARG A 144 -1.14 -1.73 11.42
C ARG A 144 -0.49 -2.14 12.74
N PRO A 145 -0.14 -3.42 12.92
CA PRO A 145 0.38 -3.92 14.19
C PRO A 145 1.71 -3.23 14.55
N GLY A 146 1.76 -2.62 15.73
CA GLY A 146 2.94 -1.98 16.30
C GLY A 146 3.48 -0.76 15.56
N LEU A 147 2.97 -0.42 14.38
CA LEU A 147 3.54 0.63 13.53
C LEU A 147 3.09 2.03 13.95
N VAL A 148 4.03 2.90 14.23
CA VAL A 148 3.83 4.32 14.53
C VAL A 148 4.36 5.24 13.44
N HIS A 149 5.24 4.76 12.58
CA HIS A 149 5.77 5.45 11.41
C HIS A 149 6.17 4.48 10.31
N ARG A 150 6.64 5.00 9.20
CA ARG A 150 7.17 4.21 8.09
C ARG A 150 8.31 4.92 7.39
N ILE A 151 9.15 4.14 6.72
CA ILE A 151 10.09 4.60 5.70
C ILE A 151 9.76 3.92 4.37
N ASP A 152 10.25 4.44 3.26
CA ASP A 152 9.92 3.92 1.94
C ASP A 152 10.54 2.55 1.66
N LYS A 153 10.09 1.88 0.61
CA LYS A 153 10.53 0.55 0.21
C LYS A 153 12.05 0.43 0.15
N ASP A 154 12.68 1.35 -0.58
CA ASP A 154 14.11 1.31 -0.87
C ASP A 154 14.97 2.08 0.15
N THR A 155 14.33 2.74 1.12
CA THR A 155 15.01 3.33 2.26
C THR A 155 15.33 2.24 3.30
N SER A 156 16.59 2.15 3.70
CA SER A 156 17.03 1.30 4.81
C SER A 156 17.15 2.09 6.11
N GLY A 157 17.27 1.39 7.24
CA GLY A 157 17.55 1.98 8.54
C GLY A 157 16.46 1.74 9.59
N LEU A 158 16.56 2.48 10.68
CA LEU A 158 15.83 2.20 11.90
C LEU A 158 14.34 2.50 11.81
N LEU A 159 13.55 1.55 12.26
CA LEU A 159 12.11 1.65 12.52
C LEU A 159 11.83 1.29 13.97
N VAL A 160 11.02 2.09 14.64
CA VAL A 160 10.50 1.75 15.97
C VAL A 160 9.13 1.10 15.86
N ILE A 161 8.96 0.00 16.55
CA ILE A 161 7.74 -0.79 16.64
C ILE A 161 7.28 -0.79 18.10
N ALA A 162 6.03 -0.45 18.33
CA ALA A 162 5.44 -0.52 19.67
C ALA A 162 4.99 -1.94 19.99
N LYS A 163 5.34 -2.46 21.16
CA LYS A 163 4.90 -3.77 21.65
C LYS A 163 3.70 -3.66 22.59
N THR A 164 3.40 -2.46 23.10
CA THR A 164 2.27 -2.19 23.97
C THR A 164 1.43 -1.01 23.51
N GLU A 165 0.14 -0.98 23.87
CA GLU A 165 -0.78 0.13 23.56
C GLU A 165 -0.28 1.47 24.11
N ALA A 166 0.32 1.47 25.32
CA ALA A 166 0.87 2.66 25.93
C ALA A 166 2.04 3.22 25.10
N ALA A 167 2.97 2.35 24.70
CA ALA A 167 4.09 2.73 23.83
C ALA A 167 3.60 3.23 22.47
N MET A 168 2.63 2.55 21.85
CA MET A 168 2.04 2.96 20.57
C MET A 168 1.45 4.37 20.66
N THR A 169 0.62 4.63 21.68
CA THR A 169 0.00 5.94 21.89
C THR A 169 1.03 7.04 22.10
N HIS A 170 2.05 6.77 22.92
CA HIS A 170 3.09 7.74 23.24
C HIS A 170 3.98 8.05 22.03
N LEU A 171 4.44 7.03 21.32
CA LEU A 171 5.25 7.19 20.11
C LEU A 171 4.46 7.87 18.98
N ALA A 172 3.20 7.48 18.75
CA ALA A 172 2.36 8.12 17.74
C ALA A 172 2.22 9.63 17.98
N LYS A 173 2.03 10.07 19.24
CA LYS A 173 1.99 11.49 19.60
C LYS A 173 3.31 12.20 19.30
N GLN A 174 4.46 11.57 19.54
CA GLN A 174 5.77 12.17 19.21
C GLN A 174 5.95 12.35 17.70
N PHE A 175 5.55 11.35 16.89
CA PHE A 175 5.60 11.46 15.42
C PHE A 175 4.62 12.51 14.89
N GLU A 176 3.42 12.61 15.44
CA GLU A 176 2.41 13.62 15.10
C GLU A 176 2.91 15.03 15.42
N ALA A 177 3.42 15.23 16.64
CA ALA A 177 3.98 16.50 17.12
C ALA A 177 5.34 16.84 16.48
N LYS A 178 5.92 15.92 15.69
CA LYS A 178 7.25 16.05 15.08
C LYS A 178 8.36 16.34 16.09
N THR A 179 8.25 15.80 17.30
CA THR A 179 9.27 15.92 18.35
C THR A 179 10.36 14.86 18.27
N SER A 180 10.13 13.79 17.49
CA SER A 180 11.16 12.80 17.21
C SER A 180 12.12 13.34 16.12
N GLU A 181 13.39 13.39 16.45
CA GLU A 181 14.45 13.73 15.49
C GLU A 181 14.72 12.56 14.55
N ARG A 182 14.84 12.87 13.27
CA ARG A 182 15.10 11.87 12.21
C ARG A 182 16.20 12.36 11.32
N GLU A 183 17.24 11.54 11.17
CA GLU A 183 18.37 11.81 10.30
C GLU A 183 18.49 10.75 9.22
N TYR A 184 18.78 11.17 8.01
CA TYR A 184 18.94 10.31 6.84
C TYR A 184 20.19 10.68 6.09
N VAL A 185 20.88 9.67 5.51
CA VAL A 185 21.95 9.92 4.54
C VAL A 185 21.40 9.57 3.15
N ALA A 186 21.61 10.44 2.19
CA ALA A 186 21.16 10.26 0.82
C ALA A 186 22.26 10.59 -0.18
N LEU A 187 22.44 9.73 -1.18
CA LEU A 187 23.23 10.04 -2.37
C LEU A 187 22.29 10.73 -3.39
N VAL A 188 22.67 11.89 -3.87
CA VAL A 188 21.86 12.67 -4.80
C VAL A 188 22.58 12.89 -6.13
N TRP A 189 21.82 13.16 -7.20
CA TRP A 189 22.37 13.49 -8.50
C TRP A 189 22.81 14.94 -8.58
N GLY A 190 23.96 15.18 -9.20
CA GLY A 190 24.50 16.51 -9.43
C GLY A 190 25.21 17.08 -8.19
N ASN A 191 25.55 18.37 -8.26
CA ASN A 191 26.21 19.07 -7.18
C ASN A 191 25.20 19.93 -6.42
N VAL A 192 25.19 19.79 -5.10
CA VAL A 192 24.46 20.68 -4.22
C VAL A 192 25.37 21.89 -3.94
N VAL A 193 24.94 23.10 -4.36
CA VAL A 193 25.76 24.29 -4.33
C VAL A 193 26.03 24.78 -2.91
N GLU A 194 25.02 24.74 -2.06
CA GLU A 194 25.10 25.19 -0.68
C GLU A 194 25.39 24.03 0.25
N ASP A 195 26.37 24.16 1.14
CA ASP A 195 26.77 23.09 2.09
C ASP A 195 25.65 22.70 3.07
N LYS A 196 24.70 23.58 3.28
CA LYS A 196 23.53 23.36 4.14
C LYS A 196 22.36 24.21 3.71
N GLY A 197 21.15 23.73 3.95
CA GLY A 197 19.96 24.49 3.60
C GLY A 197 18.68 23.88 4.13
N THR A 198 17.57 24.53 3.77
CA THR A 198 16.23 24.08 4.10
C THR A 198 15.40 24.05 2.84
N ILE A 199 14.71 22.91 2.61
CA ILE A 199 13.76 22.73 1.51
C ILE A 199 12.37 22.71 2.14
N GLU A 200 11.50 23.62 1.72
CA GLU A 200 10.12 23.73 2.19
C GLU A 200 9.15 23.62 1.03
N GLY A 201 8.01 22.99 1.25
CA GLY A 201 6.94 22.89 0.28
C GLY A 201 5.82 21.99 0.73
N ASN A 202 4.71 22.04 0.03
CA ASN A 202 3.58 21.15 0.28
C ASN A 202 3.66 19.94 -0.63
N LEU A 203 3.61 18.75 -0.05
CA LEU A 203 3.64 17.48 -0.76
C LEU A 203 2.24 16.93 -0.96
N ALA A 204 1.88 16.64 -2.21
CA ALA A 204 0.66 15.93 -2.56
C ALA A 204 0.88 14.99 -3.75
N ARG A 205 -0.12 14.16 -4.05
CA ARG A 205 -0.14 13.37 -5.29
C ARG A 205 -0.19 14.30 -6.49
N HIS A 206 0.64 14.04 -7.50
CA HIS A 206 0.64 14.82 -8.73
C HIS A 206 -0.75 14.80 -9.39
N LEU A 207 -1.24 15.96 -9.85
CA LEU A 207 -2.64 16.13 -10.28
C LEU A 207 -3.02 15.28 -11.50
N LYS A 208 -2.07 15.03 -12.41
CA LYS A 208 -2.30 14.24 -13.63
C LYS A 208 -1.83 12.78 -13.46
N ASP A 209 -0.66 12.57 -12.89
CA ASP A 209 -0.08 11.27 -12.65
C ASP A 209 -0.09 10.97 -11.13
N ARG A 210 -1.14 10.32 -10.68
CA ARG A 210 -1.34 9.99 -9.26
C ARG A 210 -0.35 8.94 -8.70
N MET A 211 0.46 8.32 -9.54
CA MET A 211 1.54 7.44 -9.08
C MET A 211 2.73 8.24 -8.53
N GLN A 212 2.86 9.49 -8.91
CA GLN A 212 3.93 10.38 -8.47
C GLN A 212 3.49 11.31 -7.35
N MET A 213 4.46 11.75 -6.55
CA MET A 213 4.33 12.86 -5.62
C MET A 213 4.87 14.13 -6.27
N ALA A 214 4.28 15.26 -5.92
CA ALA A 214 4.72 16.57 -6.41
C ALA A 214 4.76 17.58 -5.25
N VAL A 215 5.65 18.56 -5.40
CA VAL A 215 5.73 19.71 -4.51
C VAL A 215 4.88 20.84 -5.09
N PHE A 216 4.01 21.40 -4.27
CA PHE A 216 3.14 22.52 -4.62
C PHE A 216 3.57 23.76 -3.84
N ALA A 217 3.66 24.88 -4.55
CA ALA A 217 3.88 26.18 -3.93
C ALA A 217 2.60 26.73 -3.29
N ASP A 218 1.43 26.24 -3.73
CA ASP A 218 0.14 26.60 -3.20
C ASP A 218 -0.07 25.91 -1.83
N GLN A 219 -0.32 26.74 -0.80
CA GLN A 219 -0.50 26.26 0.57
C GLN A 219 -1.84 25.52 0.79
N GLU A 220 -2.78 25.61 -0.14
CA GLU A 220 -4.07 24.90 -0.07
C GLU A 220 -3.94 23.45 -0.56
N ILE A 221 -2.89 23.12 -1.33
CA ILE A 221 -2.69 21.79 -1.91
C ILE A 221 -1.59 21.04 -1.16
N GLY A 222 -1.94 19.90 -0.57
CA GLY A 222 -0.99 18.99 0.05
C GLY A 222 -0.73 19.23 1.52
N LYS A 223 0.29 18.57 2.03
CA LYS A 223 0.71 18.65 3.44
C LYS A 223 2.07 19.35 3.54
N PRO A 224 2.25 20.29 4.46
CA PRO A 224 3.53 20.99 4.63
C PRO A 224 4.64 20.00 5.01
N ALA A 225 5.74 20.09 4.29
CA ALA A 225 6.95 19.31 4.50
C ALA A 225 8.16 20.23 4.56
N VAL A 226 9.04 19.98 5.49
CA VAL A 226 10.30 20.70 5.70
C VAL A 226 11.42 19.67 5.82
N THR A 227 12.50 19.89 5.07
CA THR A 227 13.72 19.08 5.13
C THR A 227 14.93 20.00 5.27
N HIS A 228 15.66 19.84 6.36
CA HIS A 228 16.97 20.47 6.52
C HIS A 228 18.01 19.50 5.99
N TYR A 229 19.01 20.03 5.28
CA TYR A 229 20.10 19.21 4.77
C TYR A 229 21.47 19.81 5.09
N LYS A 230 22.47 18.93 5.13
CA LYS A 230 23.89 19.28 5.20
C LYS A 230 24.64 18.35 4.23
N VAL A 231 25.45 18.93 3.36
CA VAL A 231 26.34 18.19 2.48
C VAL A 231 27.48 17.59 3.31
N LEU A 232 27.78 16.31 3.10
CA LEU A 232 28.85 15.61 3.80
C LEU A 232 30.09 15.49 2.91
N GLU A 233 29.90 15.15 1.61
CA GLU A 233 30.94 15.01 0.60
C GLU A 233 30.36 15.15 -0.82
#